data_843f618058696355075cc2884c15ee94
#
_entry.id   843f618058696355075cc2884c15ee94
#
_cell.length_a   1.000
_cell.length_b   1.000
_cell.length_c   1.000
_cell.angle_alpha   90.00
_cell.angle_beta   90.00
_cell.angle_gamma   90.00
#
_symmetry.space_group_name_H-M   'P 1'
#
loop_
_entity.id
_entity.type
_entity.pdbx_description
1 polymer ?
#
loop_
_entity_poly.entity_id
_entity_poly.type
_entity_poly.pdbx_seq_one_letter_code
_entity_poly.pdbx_strand_id
1 'polypeptide(L)'
;DAGGAYRYHRLNEADLTGIHTLADFPEVGTRDLTAEDFIYQIKRLAAPWSHSPIAGVMSEHIAGFADLSQRLKGLAPDAEDAEHPFVDLRQVPFSGAEVVDPLTYRIRVNGKYPQFPYWLAMPFFAPMPWEAEAFYNQPGMKERNLTLDWYPVGTGPYWLRENNPNLRMVLERNPHFRGETYPAEGMPGDAEAGLLADAGKPLPMVDRAIYSLEKESIPYWNKFLQGYYDSSGVSSDAFDQAVQLDPQGEARLTGAMEAKGIRLLTSVRASVTYMGFNMQDPVVGGYSERARLLRRALAIAIDFDEYISIFANGRGVVAQSPLAPGIFGVRDGEAGIDPYVFQWQDDLPGAASSLPSPASRDAGAALGGAGAPGIAPVLGGRAVRRPLEEAKALLAQAGWPDGRDQASGQTLTLYFDAAAGGADDKSRLNWMRKQFAKLGIELVVRSTDYNRFQDKMR
;
A
#
# COMPACT_ATOMS: atom_id res chain seq x y z
N ASP A 1 -21.36 -32.05 6.84
CA ASP A 1 -22.20 -33.20 7.10
C ASP A 1 -23.08 -32.92 8.32
N ALA A 2 -24.07 -33.81 8.59
CA ALA A 2 -25.05 -33.61 9.64
C ALA A 2 -24.47 -33.51 11.07
N GLY A 3 -23.19 -33.73 11.25
CA GLY A 3 -22.48 -33.59 12.52
C GLY A 3 -21.63 -32.33 12.63
N GLY A 4 -21.70 -31.42 11.68
CA GLY A 4 -20.89 -30.19 11.65
C GLY A 4 -19.40 -30.42 11.40
N ALA A 5 -18.97 -31.65 11.10
CA ALA A 5 -17.59 -31.95 10.79
C ALA A 5 -17.33 -31.80 9.29
N TYR A 6 -16.37 -30.95 8.93
CA TYR A 6 -15.88 -30.89 7.56
C TYR A 6 -15.11 -32.15 7.22
N ARG A 7 -15.44 -32.72 6.07
CA ARG A 7 -14.60 -33.76 5.46
C ARG A 7 -13.79 -33.11 4.34
N TYR A 8 -12.52 -33.03 4.59
CA TYR A 8 -11.55 -32.69 3.59
C TYR A 8 -11.50 -33.80 2.53
N HIS A 9 -11.72 -33.44 1.27
CA HIS A 9 -11.62 -34.36 0.15
C HIS A 9 -10.24 -34.25 -0.47
N ARG A 10 -9.48 -35.35 -0.44
CA ARG A 10 -8.18 -35.43 -1.12
C ARG A 10 -8.43 -35.67 -2.60
N LEU A 11 -8.11 -34.69 -3.43
CA LEU A 11 -8.23 -34.79 -4.88
C LEU A 11 -7.16 -35.74 -5.44
N ASN A 12 -7.55 -36.59 -6.36
CA ASN A 12 -6.63 -37.38 -7.17
C ASN A 12 -6.39 -36.71 -8.53
N GLU A 13 -5.49 -37.26 -9.34
CA GLU A 13 -5.15 -36.66 -10.62
C GLU A 13 -6.35 -36.56 -11.59
N ALA A 14 -7.26 -37.54 -11.56
CA ALA A 14 -8.46 -37.52 -12.39
C ALA A 14 -9.42 -36.41 -11.97
N ASP A 15 -9.57 -36.14 -10.64
CA ASP A 15 -10.38 -35.04 -10.12
C ASP A 15 -9.80 -33.70 -10.57
N LEU A 16 -8.47 -33.53 -10.50
CA LEU A 16 -7.78 -32.32 -10.94
C LEU A 16 -7.94 -32.06 -12.44
N THR A 17 -8.06 -33.10 -13.25
CA THR A 17 -8.21 -32.98 -14.70
C THR A 17 -9.54 -32.31 -15.10
N GLY A 18 -10.60 -32.51 -14.33
CA GLY A 18 -11.92 -31.91 -14.56
C GLY A 18 -12.09 -30.50 -13.99
N ILE A 19 -11.16 -30.03 -13.15
CA ILE A 19 -11.26 -28.72 -12.50
C ILE A 19 -10.52 -27.68 -13.33
N HIS A 20 -11.24 -26.80 -13.98
CA HIS A 20 -10.73 -25.70 -14.79
C HIS A 20 -11.12 -24.33 -14.29
N THR A 21 -12.22 -24.23 -13.54
CA THR A 21 -12.77 -22.99 -12.97
C THR A 21 -13.28 -23.24 -11.56
N LEU A 22 -13.58 -22.15 -10.83
CA LEU A 22 -14.22 -22.26 -9.51
C LEU A 22 -15.57 -22.99 -9.55
N ALA A 23 -16.28 -22.94 -10.66
CA ALA A 23 -17.55 -23.64 -10.84
C ALA A 23 -17.42 -25.16 -10.87
N ASP A 24 -16.23 -25.66 -11.14
CA ASP A 24 -15.97 -27.11 -11.22
C ASP A 24 -15.74 -27.72 -9.83
N PHE A 25 -15.51 -26.89 -8.80
CA PHE A 25 -15.45 -27.36 -7.42
C PHE A 25 -16.86 -27.70 -6.93
N PRO A 26 -17.02 -28.81 -6.20
CA PRO A 26 -18.31 -29.17 -5.65
C PRO A 26 -18.78 -28.09 -4.66
N GLU A 27 -20.03 -27.66 -4.77
CA GLU A 27 -20.70 -26.78 -3.81
C GLU A 27 -20.95 -27.53 -2.49
N VAL A 28 -19.92 -27.86 -1.75
CA VAL A 28 -20.09 -28.70 -0.56
C VAL A 28 -19.89 -27.91 0.70
N GLY A 29 -21.00 -27.42 1.20
CA GLY A 29 -21.15 -27.02 2.58
C GLY A 29 -20.41 -25.74 2.98
N THR A 30 -20.92 -25.13 4.00
CA THR A 30 -20.29 -24.03 4.73
C THR A 30 -20.19 -24.43 6.20
N ARG A 31 -19.28 -23.82 6.93
CA ARG A 31 -19.25 -23.89 8.39
C ARG A 31 -19.16 -22.51 9.00
N ASP A 32 -19.49 -22.40 10.25
CA ASP A 32 -19.30 -21.17 11.00
C ASP A 32 -17.81 -20.84 11.15
N LEU A 33 -17.51 -19.55 11.09
CA LEU A 33 -16.24 -19.00 11.47
C LEU A 33 -16.08 -19.10 12.98
N THR A 34 -14.94 -19.61 13.44
CA THR A 34 -14.66 -19.78 14.85
C THR A 34 -13.34 -19.11 15.26
N ALA A 35 -13.10 -19.02 16.56
CA ALA A 35 -11.86 -18.53 17.13
C ALA A 35 -10.62 -19.31 16.64
N GLU A 36 -10.78 -20.58 16.27
CA GLU A 36 -9.70 -21.41 15.74
C GLU A 36 -9.15 -20.88 14.41
N ASP A 37 -10.01 -20.34 13.54
CA ASP A 37 -9.59 -19.80 12.24
C ASP A 37 -8.68 -18.58 12.39
N PHE A 38 -8.89 -17.77 13.44
CA PHE A 38 -8.00 -16.65 13.77
C PHE A 38 -6.67 -17.14 14.32
N ILE A 39 -6.69 -18.11 15.22
CA ILE A 39 -5.45 -18.70 15.77
C ILE A 39 -4.66 -19.41 14.68
N TYR A 40 -5.34 -20.10 13.77
CA TYR A 40 -4.70 -20.74 12.62
C TYR A 40 -3.95 -19.72 11.77
N GLN A 41 -4.59 -18.59 11.45
CA GLN A 41 -3.94 -17.51 10.68
C GLN A 41 -2.75 -16.91 11.42
N ILE A 42 -2.83 -16.69 12.73
CA ILE A 42 -1.68 -16.17 13.50
C ILE A 42 -0.50 -17.14 13.44
N LYS A 43 -0.72 -18.45 13.56
CA LYS A 43 0.32 -19.46 13.39
C LYS A 43 0.89 -19.45 11.97
N ARG A 44 0.02 -19.25 10.95
CA ARG A 44 0.41 -19.18 9.56
C ARG A 44 1.31 -17.97 9.27
N LEU A 45 1.07 -16.82 9.91
CA LEU A 45 1.95 -15.64 9.82
C LEU A 45 3.39 -15.93 10.31
N ALA A 46 3.55 -16.87 11.26
CA ALA A 46 4.85 -17.28 11.78
C ALA A 46 5.55 -18.31 10.87
N ALA A 47 4.83 -18.94 9.93
CA ALA A 47 5.37 -19.97 9.07
C ALA A 47 6.31 -19.38 8.01
N PRO A 48 7.56 -19.88 7.87
CA PRO A 48 8.54 -19.34 6.92
C PRO A 48 8.06 -19.36 5.47
N TRP A 49 7.33 -20.40 5.08
CA TRP A 49 6.80 -20.57 3.72
C TRP A 49 5.64 -19.62 3.37
N SER A 50 5.05 -18.93 4.36
CA SER A 50 4.02 -17.93 4.10
C SER A 50 4.60 -16.57 3.69
N HIS A 51 5.92 -16.37 3.85
CA HIS A 51 6.63 -15.11 3.52
C HIS A 51 5.95 -13.85 4.05
N SER A 52 5.39 -13.93 5.26
CA SER A 52 4.63 -12.83 5.85
C SER A 52 5.48 -11.57 6.04
N PRO A 53 5.06 -10.42 5.47
CA PRO A 53 5.82 -9.17 5.60
C PRO A 53 5.81 -8.59 7.02
N ILE A 54 4.88 -9.05 7.87
CA ILE A 54 4.75 -8.58 9.26
C ILE A 54 5.36 -9.53 10.29
N ALA A 55 5.93 -10.67 9.87
CA ALA A 55 6.47 -11.66 10.79
C ALA A 55 7.52 -11.09 11.76
N GLY A 56 8.40 -10.19 11.27
CA GLY A 56 9.40 -9.50 12.11
C GLY A 56 8.75 -8.70 13.23
N VAL A 57 7.80 -7.84 12.91
CA VAL A 57 7.08 -7.01 13.89
C VAL A 57 6.29 -7.87 14.88
N MET A 58 5.63 -8.92 14.39
CA MET A 58 4.86 -9.82 15.26
C MET A 58 5.76 -10.61 16.19
N SER A 59 7.00 -10.93 15.78
CA SER A 59 8.00 -11.59 16.63
C SER A 59 8.40 -10.76 17.86
N GLU A 60 8.36 -9.45 17.75
CA GLU A 60 8.63 -8.55 18.87
C GLU A 60 7.44 -8.44 19.82
N HIS A 61 6.22 -8.48 19.29
CA HIS A 61 5.02 -8.11 20.03
C HIS A 61 4.18 -9.29 20.50
N ILE A 62 4.11 -10.41 19.78
CA ILE A 62 3.34 -11.58 20.22
C ILE A 62 4.25 -12.54 20.98
N ALA A 63 3.86 -12.88 22.22
CA ALA A 63 4.65 -13.77 23.07
C ALA A 63 4.89 -15.14 22.39
N GLY A 64 6.14 -15.59 22.35
CA GLY A 64 6.52 -16.89 21.77
C GLY A 64 6.38 -17.00 20.23
N PHE A 65 6.12 -15.90 19.52
CA PHE A 65 5.97 -15.94 18.05
C PHE A 65 7.30 -16.27 17.35
N ALA A 66 8.41 -15.71 17.81
CA ALA A 66 9.74 -16.03 17.28
C ALA A 66 10.10 -17.52 17.48
N ASP A 67 9.78 -18.08 18.65
CA ASP A 67 10.00 -19.50 18.94
C ASP A 67 9.13 -20.40 18.07
N LEU A 68 7.88 -19.99 17.82
CA LEU A 68 7.00 -20.68 16.89
C LEU A 68 7.58 -20.67 15.48
N SER A 69 8.00 -19.50 14.98
CA SER A 69 8.62 -19.39 13.66
C SER A 69 9.86 -20.27 13.51
N GLN A 70 10.70 -20.32 14.55
CA GLN A 70 11.91 -21.18 14.55
C GLN A 70 11.55 -22.68 14.52
N ARG A 71 10.54 -23.10 15.26
CA ARG A 71 10.06 -24.51 15.23
C ARG A 71 9.48 -24.86 13.88
N LEU A 72 8.73 -23.96 13.26
CA LEU A 72 8.12 -24.18 11.95
C LEU A 72 9.16 -24.29 10.83
N LYS A 73 10.33 -23.67 10.95
CA LYS A 73 11.44 -23.88 10.01
C LYS A 73 11.85 -25.35 9.90
N GLY A 74 11.82 -26.08 11.01
CA GLY A 74 12.14 -27.52 11.04
C GLY A 74 11.00 -28.43 10.57
N LEU A 75 9.81 -27.86 10.35
CA LEU A 75 8.62 -28.57 9.87
C LEU A 75 8.23 -28.17 8.46
N ALA A 76 9.03 -27.30 7.81
CA ALA A 76 8.72 -26.85 6.45
C ALA A 76 8.52 -28.08 5.54
N PRO A 77 7.43 -28.12 4.76
CA PRO A 77 7.19 -29.23 3.84
C PRO A 77 8.38 -29.33 2.87
N ASP A 78 8.97 -30.50 2.78
CA ASP A 78 9.94 -30.75 1.72
C ASP A 78 9.20 -30.70 0.39
N ALA A 79 9.69 -29.90 -0.55
CA ALA A 79 9.06 -29.74 -1.87
C ALA A 79 8.98 -31.08 -2.64
N GLU A 80 9.74 -32.08 -2.20
CA GLU A 80 9.79 -33.43 -2.77
C GLU A 80 8.97 -34.45 -1.96
N ASP A 81 8.44 -34.08 -0.78
CA ASP A 81 7.62 -34.98 0.05
C ASP A 81 6.17 -35.01 -0.41
N ALA A 82 5.86 -35.96 -1.32
CA ALA A 82 4.51 -36.19 -1.82
C ALA A 82 3.53 -36.76 -0.78
N GLU A 83 4.01 -37.29 0.37
CA GLU A 83 3.17 -37.88 1.40
C GLU A 83 2.65 -36.85 2.42
N HIS A 84 3.39 -35.74 2.62
CA HIS A 84 3.05 -34.69 3.60
C HIS A 84 3.06 -33.31 2.94
N PRO A 85 2.12 -33.00 2.03
CA PRO A 85 2.14 -31.79 1.23
C PRO A 85 1.84 -30.50 2.04
N PHE A 86 1.39 -30.63 3.28
CA PHE A 86 1.15 -29.47 4.13
C PHE A 86 1.37 -29.78 5.62
N VAL A 87 1.72 -28.74 6.39
CA VAL A 87 1.86 -28.81 7.84
C VAL A 87 0.55 -28.39 8.50
N ASP A 88 -0.09 -29.31 9.22
CA ASP A 88 -1.29 -28.97 10.00
C ASP A 88 -0.92 -28.11 11.23
N LEU A 89 -1.03 -26.80 11.08
CA LEU A 89 -0.70 -25.83 12.12
C LEU A 89 -1.59 -25.96 13.38
N ARG A 90 -2.74 -26.65 13.29
CA ARG A 90 -3.57 -26.92 14.48
C ARG A 90 -2.81 -27.76 15.49
N GLN A 91 -1.99 -28.70 15.00
CA GLN A 91 -1.20 -29.61 15.82
C GLN A 91 0.06 -28.98 16.41
N VAL A 92 0.44 -27.78 15.98
CA VAL A 92 1.64 -27.09 16.46
C VAL A 92 1.30 -26.27 17.71
N PRO A 93 1.87 -26.57 18.88
CA PRO A 93 1.60 -25.82 20.11
C PRO A 93 2.05 -24.36 19.99
N PHE A 94 1.23 -23.45 20.48
CA PHE A 94 1.56 -22.01 20.50
C PHE A 94 1.00 -21.37 21.77
N SER A 95 1.87 -20.83 22.61
CA SER A 95 1.47 -20.21 23.88
C SER A 95 1.08 -18.73 23.76
N GLY A 96 1.44 -18.09 22.63
CA GLY A 96 1.18 -16.66 22.38
C GLY A 96 -0.26 -16.36 21.97
N ALA A 97 -0.98 -17.37 21.49
CA ALA A 97 -2.40 -17.23 21.19
C ALA A 97 -3.11 -18.56 21.41
N GLU A 98 -4.33 -18.50 21.97
CA GLU A 98 -5.11 -19.68 22.34
C GLU A 98 -6.61 -19.45 22.09
N VAL A 99 -7.31 -20.51 21.75
CA VAL A 99 -8.78 -20.56 21.73
C VAL A 99 -9.27 -20.73 23.17
N VAL A 100 -10.13 -19.84 23.63
CA VAL A 100 -10.78 -19.92 24.95
C VAL A 100 -12.10 -20.69 24.82
N ASP A 101 -12.89 -20.35 23.80
CA ASP A 101 -14.12 -21.02 23.39
C ASP A 101 -14.34 -20.75 21.88
N PRO A 102 -15.36 -21.33 21.24
CA PRO A 102 -15.57 -21.17 19.80
C PRO A 102 -15.70 -19.72 19.30
N LEU A 103 -16.07 -18.78 20.18
CA LEU A 103 -16.28 -17.37 19.84
C LEU A 103 -15.21 -16.45 20.45
N THR A 104 -14.30 -17.00 21.25
CA THR A 104 -13.32 -16.22 22.00
C THR A 104 -11.91 -16.78 21.83
N TYR A 105 -10.99 -15.95 21.42
CA TYR A 105 -9.56 -16.25 21.45
C TYR A 105 -8.79 -15.20 22.26
N ARG A 106 -7.62 -15.57 22.70
CA ARG A 106 -6.73 -14.69 23.48
C ARG A 106 -5.38 -14.61 22.82
N ILE A 107 -4.83 -13.40 22.72
CA ILE A 107 -3.44 -13.16 22.30
C ILE A 107 -2.67 -12.57 23.47
N ARG A 108 -1.46 -13.08 23.72
CA ARG A 108 -0.53 -12.56 24.73
C ARG A 108 0.48 -11.64 24.05
N VAL A 109 0.48 -10.38 24.45
CA VAL A 109 1.37 -9.34 23.91
C VAL A 109 2.52 -9.09 24.87
N ASN A 110 3.74 -9.01 24.35
CA ASN A 110 4.94 -8.65 25.11
C ASN A 110 4.91 -7.16 25.45
N GLY A 111 4.97 -6.86 26.75
CA GLY A 111 4.99 -5.48 27.21
C GLY A 111 3.70 -4.71 26.91
N LYS A 112 3.84 -3.39 26.74
CA LYS A 112 2.71 -2.49 26.46
C LYS A 112 2.77 -2.02 25.00
N TYR A 113 1.80 -2.47 24.21
CA TYR A 113 1.68 -2.11 22.79
C TYR A 113 0.24 -1.69 22.43
N PRO A 114 -0.14 -0.42 22.71
CA PRO A 114 -1.52 0.06 22.51
C PRO A 114 -2.00 0.01 21.06
N GLN A 115 -1.09 -0.02 20.09
CA GLN A 115 -1.41 -0.07 18.67
C GLN A 115 -1.79 -1.48 18.18
N PHE A 116 -1.60 -2.52 19.00
CA PHE A 116 -1.85 -3.89 18.61
C PHE A 116 -3.26 -4.14 18.04
N PRO A 117 -4.36 -3.56 18.58
CA PRO A 117 -5.70 -3.74 18.01
C PRO A 117 -5.83 -3.28 16.55
N TYR A 118 -5.05 -2.28 16.11
CA TYR A 118 -5.07 -1.84 14.72
C TYR A 118 -4.50 -2.90 13.75
N TRP A 119 -3.56 -3.73 14.23
CA TRP A 119 -3.05 -4.86 13.45
C TRP A 119 -4.14 -5.90 13.21
N LEU A 120 -5.01 -6.15 14.20
CA LEU A 120 -6.10 -7.12 14.07
C LEU A 120 -7.14 -6.69 13.02
N ALA A 121 -7.23 -5.39 12.73
CA ALA A 121 -8.10 -4.86 11.68
C ALA A 121 -7.47 -4.95 10.27
N MET A 122 -6.20 -5.34 10.16
CA MET A 122 -5.53 -5.45 8.86
C MET A 122 -5.77 -6.82 8.23
N PRO A 123 -5.78 -6.91 6.88
CA PRO A 123 -5.98 -8.18 6.16
C PRO A 123 -5.04 -9.31 6.54
N PHE A 124 -3.87 -9.01 7.11
CA PHE A 124 -2.92 -10.03 7.59
C PHE A 124 -3.51 -10.94 8.66
N PHE A 125 -4.44 -10.44 9.46
CA PHE A 125 -5.11 -11.17 10.52
C PHE A 125 -6.50 -11.70 10.12
N ALA A 126 -6.87 -11.59 8.84
CA ALA A 126 -8.10 -12.20 8.37
C ALA A 126 -8.10 -13.70 8.67
N PRO A 127 -9.19 -14.24 9.24
CA PRO A 127 -9.24 -15.65 9.63
C PRO A 127 -9.06 -16.58 8.45
N MET A 128 -8.39 -17.71 8.67
CA MET A 128 -8.05 -18.69 7.65
C MET A 128 -8.60 -20.06 8.02
N PRO A 129 -9.51 -20.64 7.25
CA PRO A 129 -9.92 -22.03 7.46
C PRO A 129 -8.78 -22.97 7.05
N TRP A 130 -8.40 -23.84 8.00
CA TRP A 130 -7.32 -24.82 7.77
C TRP A 130 -7.64 -25.75 6.59
N GLU A 131 -8.91 -26.01 6.36
CA GLU A 131 -9.41 -26.85 5.26
C GLU A 131 -9.00 -26.29 3.90
N ALA A 132 -9.04 -24.96 3.74
CA ALA A 132 -8.61 -24.33 2.50
C ALA A 132 -7.12 -24.51 2.27
N GLU A 133 -6.29 -24.32 3.30
CA GLU A 133 -4.85 -24.53 3.16
C GLU A 133 -4.53 -26.00 2.85
N ALA A 134 -5.17 -26.94 3.55
CA ALA A 134 -5.02 -28.35 3.29
C ALA A 134 -5.46 -28.73 1.86
N PHE A 135 -6.57 -28.17 1.38
CA PHE A 135 -7.08 -28.39 0.03
C PHE A 135 -6.10 -27.91 -1.04
N TYR A 136 -5.63 -26.66 -0.97
CA TYR A 136 -4.76 -26.09 -1.99
C TYR A 136 -3.31 -26.58 -1.94
N ASN A 137 -2.89 -27.22 -0.86
CA ASN A 137 -1.55 -27.85 -0.76
C ASN A 137 -1.53 -29.31 -1.20
N GLN A 138 -2.60 -29.84 -1.78
CA GLN A 138 -2.59 -31.19 -2.35
C GLN A 138 -1.65 -31.26 -3.57
N PRO A 139 -1.06 -32.44 -3.85
CA PRO A 139 -0.23 -32.65 -5.04
C PRO A 139 -0.96 -32.27 -6.33
N GLY A 140 -0.28 -31.57 -7.23
CA GLY A 140 -0.80 -31.16 -8.53
C GLY A 140 -1.62 -29.85 -8.52
N MET A 141 -1.97 -29.30 -7.37
CA MET A 141 -2.73 -28.05 -7.29
C MET A 141 -1.89 -26.84 -7.74
N LYS A 142 -0.68 -26.73 -7.21
CA LYS A 142 0.23 -25.60 -7.48
C LYS A 142 0.64 -25.58 -8.97
N GLU A 143 0.92 -26.71 -9.57
CA GLU A 143 1.30 -26.86 -10.97
C GLU A 143 0.18 -26.40 -11.92
N ARG A 144 -1.06 -26.45 -11.46
CA ARG A 144 -2.26 -26.01 -12.20
C ARG A 144 -2.69 -24.59 -11.83
N ASN A 145 -1.90 -23.87 -11.03
CA ASN A 145 -2.26 -22.55 -10.47
C ASN A 145 -3.56 -22.57 -9.66
N LEU A 146 -3.89 -23.69 -9.03
CA LEU A 146 -5.01 -23.81 -8.10
C LEU A 146 -4.47 -23.55 -6.69
N THR A 147 -4.46 -22.29 -6.29
CA THR A 147 -3.90 -21.85 -5.03
C THR A 147 -4.88 -20.94 -4.31
N LEU A 148 -4.70 -20.78 -3.00
CA LEU A 148 -5.60 -19.98 -2.17
C LEU A 148 -5.61 -18.49 -2.55
N ASP A 149 -4.49 -17.96 -3.01
CA ASP A 149 -4.36 -16.58 -3.47
C ASP A 149 -5.09 -16.33 -4.81
N TRP A 150 -5.25 -17.36 -5.63
CA TRP A 150 -6.06 -17.28 -6.84
C TRP A 150 -7.54 -17.49 -6.58
N TYR A 151 -7.89 -18.32 -5.61
CA TYR A 151 -9.27 -18.71 -5.29
C TYR A 151 -9.52 -18.59 -3.78
N PRO A 152 -9.53 -17.35 -3.25
CA PRO A 152 -9.66 -17.12 -1.81
C PRO A 152 -11.02 -17.57 -1.28
N VAL A 153 -11.02 -18.05 -0.05
CA VAL A 153 -12.20 -18.40 0.73
C VAL A 153 -12.42 -17.34 1.81
N GLY A 154 -13.64 -16.88 1.99
CA GLY A 154 -13.94 -15.85 2.97
C GLY A 154 -15.42 -15.72 3.28
N THR A 155 -15.74 -14.87 4.25
CA THR A 155 -17.10 -14.58 4.73
C THR A 155 -17.66 -13.26 4.19
N GLY A 156 -16.97 -12.64 3.25
CA GLY A 156 -17.33 -11.33 2.70
C GLY A 156 -18.58 -11.33 1.82
N PRO A 157 -19.06 -10.12 1.46
CA PRO A 157 -20.28 -9.98 0.64
C PRO A 157 -20.13 -10.46 -0.80
N TYR A 158 -18.91 -10.65 -1.24
CA TYR A 158 -18.58 -11.15 -2.58
C TYR A 158 -17.63 -12.32 -2.51
N TRP A 159 -17.69 -13.18 -3.52
CA TRP A 159 -16.71 -14.22 -3.78
C TRP A 159 -16.07 -14.03 -5.17
N LEU A 160 -14.85 -14.50 -5.35
CA LEU A 160 -14.10 -14.34 -6.58
C LEU A 160 -14.50 -15.42 -7.59
N ARG A 161 -15.37 -15.05 -8.55
CA ARG A 161 -15.88 -15.95 -9.60
C ARG A 161 -14.85 -16.24 -10.66
N GLU A 162 -14.09 -15.22 -11.07
CA GLU A 162 -13.07 -15.32 -12.10
C GLU A 162 -11.84 -14.54 -11.65
N ASN A 163 -10.69 -15.18 -11.72
CA ASN A 163 -9.40 -14.54 -11.45
C ASN A 163 -8.45 -14.75 -12.61
N ASN A 164 -8.44 -13.83 -13.57
CA ASN A 164 -7.45 -13.81 -14.63
C ASN A 164 -6.61 -12.53 -14.50
N PRO A 165 -5.42 -12.59 -13.87
CA PRO A 165 -4.59 -11.43 -13.61
C PRO A 165 -4.05 -10.76 -14.89
N ASN A 166 -4.21 -11.39 -16.06
CA ASN A 166 -3.81 -10.82 -17.35
C ASN A 166 -4.99 -10.19 -18.11
N LEU A 167 -6.20 -10.34 -17.62
CA LEU A 167 -7.41 -9.87 -18.28
C LEU A 167 -8.37 -9.17 -17.33
N ARG A 168 -8.95 -9.91 -16.37
CA ARG A 168 -9.94 -9.38 -15.44
C ARG A 168 -10.14 -10.25 -14.21
N MET A 169 -10.69 -9.64 -13.17
CA MET A 169 -11.26 -10.31 -11.99
C MET A 169 -12.75 -10.03 -11.94
N VAL A 170 -13.56 -11.04 -11.60
CA VAL A 170 -15.01 -10.93 -11.45
C VAL A 170 -15.39 -11.37 -10.04
N LEU A 171 -15.96 -10.46 -9.30
CA LEU A 171 -16.57 -10.71 -8.01
C LEU A 171 -18.10 -10.83 -8.18
N GLU A 172 -18.69 -11.85 -7.62
CA GLU A 172 -20.15 -12.04 -7.57
C GLU A 172 -20.64 -12.04 -6.13
N ARG A 173 -21.89 -11.66 -5.94
CA ARG A 173 -22.56 -11.66 -4.63
C ARG A 173 -22.43 -13.04 -3.98
N ASN A 174 -21.96 -13.09 -2.75
CA ASN A 174 -21.86 -14.31 -1.97
C ASN A 174 -23.25 -14.71 -1.45
N PRO A 175 -23.80 -15.86 -1.87
CA PRO A 175 -25.13 -16.29 -1.42
C PRO A 175 -25.15 -16.66 0.08
N HIS A 176 -24.00 -16.90 0.68
CA HIS A 176 -23.84 -17.27 2.09
C HIS A 176 -23.43 -16.07 2.97
N PHE A 177 -23.43 -14.85 2.41
CA PHE A 177 -23.12 -13.66 3.20
C PHE A 177 -24.19 -13.46 4.28
N ARG A 178 -23.74 -13.27 5.52
CA ARG A 178 -24.62 -13.12 6.70
C ARG A 178 -25.65 -11.98 6.61
N GLY A 179 -25.42 -11.03 5.69
CA GLY A 179 -26.22 -9.83 5.52
C GLY A 179 -25.74 -8.70 6.45
N GLU A 180 -25.69 -7.53 5.88
CA GLU A 180 -25.47 -6.26 6.55
C GLU A 180 -26.37 -5.23 5.87
N THR A 181 -26.64 -4.14 6.54
CA THR A 181 -27.38 -3.01 5.95
C THR A 181 -26.47 -1.81 5.80
N TYR A 182 -26.80 -0.96 4.84
CA TYR A 182 -26.12 0.32 4.69
C TYR A 182 -26.26 1.13 5.98
N PRO A 183 -25.18 1.77 6.48
CA PRO A 183 -25.21 2.50 7.75
C PRO A 183 -26.30 3.57 7.81
N ALA A 184 -26.96 3.68 8.96
CA ALA A 184 -27.90 4.76 9.25
C ALA A 184 -27.24 5.96 9.95
N GLU A 185 -26.01 5.79 10.40
CA GLU A 185 -25.22 6.81 11.07
C GLU A 185 -23.96 7.10 10.26
N GLY A 186 -23.53 8.37 10.23
CA GLY A 186 -22.34 8.85 9.54
C GLY A 186 -21.71 10.00 10.30
N MET A 187 -20.78 10.65 9.65
CA MET A 187 -20.12 11.86 10.18
C MET A 187 -21.09 13.06 10.08
N PRO A 188 -20.89 14.11 10.89
CA PRO A 188 -21.62 15.36 10.73
C PRO A 188 -21.53 15.88 9.29
N GLY A 189 -22.65 16.17 8.64
CA GLY A 189 -22.74 16.60 7.26
C GLY A 189 -23.05 15.49 6.25
N ASP A 190 -22.88 14.22 6.59
CA ASP A 190 -23.13 13.09 5.64
C ASP A 190 -24.60 12.98 5.23
N ALA A 191 -25.50 13.28 6.15
CA ALA A 191 -26.95 13.27 5.86
C ALA A 191 -27.31 14.40 4.87
N GLU A 192 -26.81 15.60 5.09
CA GLU A 192 -27.00 16.78 4.24
C GLU A 192 -26.35 16.58 2.86
N ALA A 193 -25.24 15.88 2.80
CA ALA A 193 -24.57 15.48 1.56
C ALA A 193 -25.30 14.33 0.84
N GLY A 194 -26.38 13.76 1.41
CA GLY A 194 -27.14 12.66 0.84
C GLY A 194 -26.45 11.30 0.91
N LEU A 195 -25.36 11.17 1.66
CA LEU A 195 -24.61 9.92 1.76
C LEU A 195 -25.35 8.84 2.55
N LEU A 196 -26.34 9.22 3.36
CA LEU A 196 -27.19 8.29 4.11
C LEU A 196 -28.53 7.96 3.42
N ALA A 197 -28.71 8.35 2.14
CA ALA A 197 -29.94 8.09 1.39
C ALA A 197 -30.29 6.58 1.24
N ASP A 198 -29.29 5.72 1.36
CA ASP A 198 -29.42 4.27 1.27
C ASP A 198 -29.47 3.57 2.63
N ALA A 199 -29.58 4.32 3.74
CA ALA A 199 -29.63 3.78 5.09
C ALA A 199 -30.65 2.63 5.23
N GLY A 200 -30.23 1.53 5.84
CA GLY A 200 -31.05 0.35 6.06
C GLY A 200 -31.25 -0.57 4.85
N LYS A 201 -30.80 -0.19 3.64
CA LYS A 201 -30.87 -1.08 2.48
C LYS A 201 -29.91 -2.26 2.65
N PRO A 202 -30.29 -3.47 2.22
CA PRO A 202 -29.41 -4.64 2.30
C PRO A 202 -28.13 -4.47 1.47
N LEU A 203 -27.00 -4.90 2.02
CA LEU A 203 -25.72 -5.02 1.33
C LEU A 203 -25.46 -6.48 0.93
N PRO A 204 -24.71 -6.71 -0.16
CA PRO A 204 -24.22 -5.76 -1.12
C PRO A 204 -25.31 -5.30 -2.10
N MET A 205 -25.28 -4.06 -2.55
CA MET A 205 -26.27 -3.53 -3.51
C MET A 205 -26.00 -3.95 -4.95
N VAL A 206 -24.74 -4.19 -5.27
CA VAL A 206 -24.29 -4.58 -6.62
C VAL A 206 -24.17 -6.10 -6.67
N ASP A 207 -24.70 -6.72 -7.74
CA ASP A 207 -24.63 -8.18 -7.90
C ASP A 207 -23.26 -8.67 -8.36
N ARG A 208 -22.57 -7.85 -9.17
CA ARG A 208 -21.30 -8.21 -9.77
C ARG A 208 -20.37 -6.99 -9.86
N ALA A 209 -19.11 -7.16 -9.45
CA ALA A 209 -18.05 -6.18 -9.64
C ALA A 209 -16.98 -6.77 -10.57
N ILE A 210 -16.66 -6.05 -11.65
CA ILE A 210 -15.70 -6.50 -12.68
C ILE A 210 -14.52 -5.55 -12.70
N TYR A 211 -13.34 -6.08 -12.46
CA TYR A 211 -12.06 -5.35 -12.54
C TYR A 211 -11.31 -5.80 -13.77
N SER A 212 -11.23 -4.93 -14.77
CA SER A 212 -10.47 -5.19 -16.00
C SER A 212 -9.04 -4.67 -15.86
N LEU A 213 -8.07 -5.46 -16.31
CA LEU A 213 -6.68 -5.03 -16.37
C LEU A 213 -6.43 -4.20 -17.63
N GLU A 214 -6.08 -2.95 -17.43
CA GLU A 214 -5.60 -2.07 -18.51
C GLU A 214 -4.13 -1.73 -18.25
N LYS A 215 -3.28 -2.00 -19.23
CA LYS A 215 -1.84 -1.77 -19.12
C LYS A 215 -1.42 -0.35 -19.41
N GLU A 216 -2.27 0.40 -20.14
CA GLU A 216 -1.98 1.74 -20.60
C GLU A 216 -3.06 2.72 -20.10
N SER A 217 -2.64 3.92 -19.70
CA SER A 217 -3.52 4.93 -19.13
C SER A 217 -4.49 5.53 -20.16
N ILE A 218 -4.03 5.77 -21.39
CA ILE A 218 -4.84 6.39 -22.44
C ILE A 218 -6.01 5.51 -22.89
N PRO A 219 -5.83 4.22 -23.25
CA PRO A 219 -6.93 3.31 -23.53
C PRO A 219 -7.92 3.17 -22.38
N TYR A 220 -7.42 3.09 -21.15
CA TYR A 220 -8.23 3.01 -19.94
C TYR A 220 -9.16 4.22 -19.79
N TRP A 221 -8.63 5.45 -19.90
CA TRP A 221 -9.39 6.67 -19.82
C TRP A 221 -10.45 6.77 -20.93
N ASN A 222 -10.08 6.45 -22.18
CA ASN A 222 -11.00 6.46 -23.31
C ASN A 222 -12.15 5.47 -23.15
N LYS A 223 -11.90 4.28 -22.62
CA LYS A 223 -12.95 3.30 -22.32
C LYS A 223 -13.90 3.79 -21.24
N PHE A 224 -13.39 4.46 -20.21
CA PHE A 224 -14.23 5.12 -19.20
C PHE A 224 -15.14 6.18 -19.86
N LEU A 225 -14.60 7.07 -20.68
CA LEU A 225 -15.38 8.09 -21.37
C LEU A 225 -16.43 7.53 -22.33
N GLN A 226 -16.26 6.30 -22.81
CA GLN A 226 -17.20 5.57 -23.64
C GLN A 226 -18.23 4.76 -22.83
N GLY A 227 -18.15 4.77 -21.52
CA GLY A 227 -19.09 4.07 -20.63
C GLY A 227 -18.80 2.58 -20.42
N TYR A 228 -17.61 2.09 -20.74
CA TYR A 228 -17.20 0.70 -20.42
C TYR A 228 -16.92 0.50 -18.94
N TYR A 229 -16.58 1.56 -18.20
CA TYR A 229 -16.25 1.54 -16.79
C TYR A 229 -17.09 2.54 -16.01
N ASP A 230 -17.51 2.17 -14.83
CA ASP A 230 -18.29 3.01 -13.91
C ASP A 230 -17.41 3.97 -13.11
N SER A 231 -16.12 3.65 -12.96
CA SER A 231 -15.16 4.49 -12.24
C SER A 231 -13.79 4.46 -12.89
N SER A 232 -13.07 5.56 -12.79
CA SER A 232 -11.73 5.74 -13.35
C SER A 232 -10.89 6.65 -12.46
N GLY A 233 -9.59 6.38 -12.37
CA GLY A 233 -8.63 7.38 -11.95
C GLY A 233 -8.37 8.37 -13.09
N VAL A 234 -7.91 9.57 -12.74
CA VAL A 234 -7.45 10.57 -13.73
C VAL A 234 -5.93 10.50 -13.81
N SER A 235 -5.42 10.04 -14.96
CA SER A 235 -3.98 10.03 -15.23
C SER A 235 -3.42 11.44 -15.43
N SER A 236 -2.10 11.59 -15.33
CA SER A 236 -1.45 12.88 -15.59
C SER A 236 -1.74 13.39 -17.01
N ASP A 237 -1.77 12.49 -18.00
CA ASP A 237 -2.03 12.84 -19.40
C ASP A 237 -3.47 13.31 -19.65
N ALA A 238 -4.43 12.82 -18.88
CA ALA A 238 -5.85 13.16 -18.98
C ALA A 238 -6.27 14.28 -18.02
N PHE A 239 -5.36 14.76 -17.16
CA PHE A 239 -5.70 15.66 -16.08
C PHE A 239 -6.33 16.96 -16.59
N ASP A 240 -5.66 17.67 -17.47
CA ASP A 240 -6.12 18.97 -17.99
C ASP A 240 -7.43 18.87 -18.81
N GLN A 241 -7.69 17.67 -19.37
CA GLN A 241 -8.95 17.40 -20.06
C GLN A 241 -10.10 17.21 -19.07
N ALA A 242 -9.83 16.63 -17.93
CA ALA A 242 -10.84 16.20 -16.97
C ALA A 242 -11.05 17.20 -15.84
N VAL A 243 -9.99 17.87 -15.40
CA VAL A 243 -9.95 18.66 -14.16
C VAL A 243 -9.41 20.05 -14.45
N GLN A 244 -10.00 21.04 -13.84
CA GLN A 244 -9.52 22.42 -13.77
C GLN A 244 -9.43 22.86 -12.30
N LEU A 245 -8.52 23.76 -12.01
CA LEU A 245 -8.43 24.37 -10.69
C LEU A 245 -9.27 25.67 -10.68
N ASP A 246 -10.09 25.84 -9.67
CA ASP A 246 -10.80 27.10 -9.47
C ASP A 246 -9.86 28.18 -8.91
N PRO A 247 -10.33 29.44 -8.78
CA PRO A 247 -9.51 30.54 -8.22
C PRO A 247 -9.02 30.31 -6.79
N GLN A 248 -9.61 29.35 -6.07
CA GLN A 248 -9.23 28.95 -4.73
C GLN A 248 -8.22 27.79 -4.74
N GLY A 249 -7.90 27.26 -5.92
CA GLY A 249 -6.99 26.13 -6.13
C GLY A 249 -7.65 24.76 -5.94
N GLU A 250 -8.98 24.70 -5.85
CA GLU A 250 -9.72 23.46 -5.72
C GLU A 250 -9.93 22.77 -7.06
N ALA A 251 -9.82 21.43 -7.06
CA ALA A 251 -10.02 20.63 -8.25
C ALA A 251 -11.52 20.49 -8.58
N ARG A 252 -11.91 20.90 -9.78
CA ARG A 252 -13.27 20.77 -10.33
C ARG A 252 -13.24 20.08 -11.67
N LEU A 253 -14.33 19.45 -12.06
CA LEU A 253 -14.46 18.92 -13.41
C LEU A 253 -14.50 20.05 -14.44
N THR A 254 -13.98 19.76 -15.62
CA THR A 254 -14.24 20.62 -16.79
C THR A 254 -15.71 20.50 -17.20
N GLY A 255 -16.28 21.57 -17.79
CA GLY A 255 -17.66 21.55 -18.24
C GLY A 255 -17.99 20.42 -19.24
N ALA A 256 -17.01 19.94 -19.99
CA ALA A 256 -17.16 18.79 -20.87
C ALA A 256 -17.37 17.46 -20.10
N MET A 257 -16.77 17.32 -18.94
CA MET A 257 -16.97 16.13 -18.08
C MET A 257 -18.29 16.22 -17.31
N GLU A 258 -18.63 17.40 -16.80
CA GLU A 258 -19.93 17.65 -16.15
C GLU A 258 -21.11 17.36 -17.10
N ALA A 259 -21.00 17.81 -18.37
CA ALA A 259 -22.02 17.54 -19.40
C ALA A 259 -22.23 16.03 -19.67
N LYS A 260 -21.25 15.20 -19.38
CA LYS A 260 -21.35 13.71 -19.45
C LYS A 260 -21.93 13.08 -18.18
N GLY A 261 -22.28 13.85 -17.15
CA GLY A 261 -22.77 13.36 -15.87
C GLY A 261 -21.68 12.71 -15.01
N ILE A 262 -20.41 12.93 -15.31
CA ILE A 262 -19.28 12.44 -14.52
C ILE A 262 -19.21 13.22 -13.20
N ARG A 263 -18.86 12.54 -12.12
CA ARG A 263 -18.61 13.12 -10.80
C ARG A 263 -17.15 12.97 -10.42
N LEU A 264 -16.57 14.03 -9.85
CA LEU A 264 -15.22 13.99 -9.29
C LEU A 264 -15.29 13.68 -7.79
N LEU A 265 -14.57 12.65 -7.38
CA LEU A 265 -14.37 12.33 -5.98
C LEU A 265 -12.91 12.58 -5.63
N THR A 266 -12.67 13.45 -4.67
CA THR A 266 -11.33 13.75 -4.15
C THR A 266 -11.19 13.28 -2.71
N SER A 267 -9.99 12.84 -2.35
CA SER A 267 -9.67 12.49 -0.96
C SER A 267 -8.21 12.80 -0.65
N VAL A 268 -7.96 13.27 0.56
CA VAL A 268 -6.59 13.43 1.08
C VAL A 268 -6.08 12.07 1.55
N ARG A 269 -4.93 11.66 1.03
CA ARG A 269 -4.27 10.43 1.47
C ARG A 269 -3.20 10.74 2.51
N ALA A 270 -3.31 10.17 3.69
CA ALA A 270 -2.28 10.21 4.72
C ALA A 270 -1.14 9.21 4.37
N SER A 271 -0.43 9.48 3.27
CA SER A 271 0.67 8.63 2.78
C SER A 271 1.87 9.46 2.38
N VAL A 272 3.05 8.90 2.58
CA VAL A 272 4.34 9.50 2.18
C VAL A 272 5.02 8.57 1.19
N THR A 273 5.41 9.11 0.04
CA THR A 273 6.29 8.44 -0.93
C THR A 273 7.71 8.94 -0.71
N TYR A 274 8.65 8.04 -0.60
CA TYR A 274 10.04 8.38 -0.29
C TYR A 274 11.05 7.57 -1.08
N MET A 275 12.26 8.07 -1.17
CA MET A 275 13.45 7.35 -1.60
C MET A 275 14.30 7.05 -0.37
N GLY A 276 14.56 5.78 -0.10
CA GLY A 276 15.38 5.34 1.03
C GLY A 276 16.85 5.13 0.63
N PHE A 277 17.76 5.31 1.59
CA PHE A 277 19.17 4.95 1.45
C PHE A 277 19.42 3.60 2.10
N ASN A 278 20.10 2.69 1.39
CA ASN A 278 20.58 1.46 2.01
C ASN A 278 21.71 1.81 2.99
N MET A 279 21.44 1.71 4.28
CA MET A 279 22.39 2.04 5.32
C MET A 279 23.57 1.04 5.45
N GLN A 280 23.51 -0.10 4.76
CA GLN A 280 24.59 -1.08 4.66
C GLN A 280 25.48 -0.86 3.42
N ASP A 281 25.08 0.03 2.51
CA ASP A 281 25.89 0.36 1.35
C ASP A 281 27.20 1.07 1.76
N PRO A 282 28.37 0.72 1.18
CA PRO A 282 29.64 1.27 1.61
C PRO A 282 29.83 2.76 1.24
N VAL A 283 29.05 3.29 0.32
CA VAL A 283 29.15 4.67 -0.17
C VAL A 283 28.12 5.59 0.47
N VAL A 284 26.82 5.25 0.33
CA VAL A 284 25.74 6.08 0.86
C VAL A 284 25.31 5.69 2.28
N GLY A 285 25.67 4.49 2.74
CA GLY A 285 25.27 3.94 4.02
C GLY A 285 26.18 4.36 5.19
N GLY A 286 25.86 3.82 6.36
CA GLY A 286 26.59 4.06 7.60
C GLY A 286 26.44 5.48 8.16
N TYR A 287 27.19 5.75 9.24
CA TYR A 287 27.07 6.99 10.02
C TYR A 287 28.33 7.87 9.92
N SER A 288 29.25 7.58 8.98
CA SER A 288 30.42 8.42 8.74
C SER A 288 30.00 9.83 8.29
N GLU A 289 30.79 10.83 8.63
CA GLU A 289 30.52 12.21 8.20
C GLU A 289 30.47 12.33 6.68
N ARG A 290 31.36 11.63 5.98
CA ARG A 290 31.40 11.55 4.52
C ARG A 290 30.06 11.09 3.94
N ALA A 291 29.49 9.98 4.45
CA ALA A 291 28.22 9.44 3.98
C ALA A 291 27.04 10.34 4.33
N ARG A 292 27.06 10.98 5.51
CA ARG A 292 26.02 11.93 5.94
C ARG A 292 25.98 13.17 5.04
N LEU A 293 27.14 13.74 4.72
CA LEU A 293 27.26 14.89 3.80
C LEU A 293 26.78 14.52 2.39
N LEU A 294 27.12 13.31 1.90
CA LEU A 294 26.64 12.81 0.62
C LEU A 294 25.10 12.72 0.59
N ARG A 295 24.48 12.05 1.59
CA ARG A 295 23.03 11.93 1.65
C ARG A 295 22.34 13.29 1.72
N ARG A 296 22.89 14.23 2.48
CA ARG A 296 22.37 15.60 2.57
C ARG A 296 22.48 16.34 1.23
N ALA A 297 23.61 16.21 0.52
CA ALA A 297 23.79 16.79 -0.81
C ALA A 297 22.76 16.26 -1.80
N LEU A 298 22.51 14.93 -1.79
CA LEU A 298 21.49 14.29 -2.62
C LEU A 298 20.08 14.78 -2.28
N ALA A 299 19.73 14.88 -1.00
CA ALA A 299 18.41 15.33 -0.57
C ALA A 299 18.12 16.78 -1.00
N ILE A 300 19.14 17.67 -0.99
CA ILE A 300 18.99 19.05 -1.46
C ILE A 300 18.84 19.09 -2.99
N ALA A 301 19.62 18.26 -3.73
CA ALA A 301 19.67 18.33 -5.19
C ALA A 301 18.39 17.80 -5.87
N ILE A 302 17.69 16.85 -5.24
CA ILE A 302 16.47 16.25 -5.80
C ILE A 302 15.28 17.18 -5.57
N ASP A 303 14.73 17.74 -6.65
CA ASP A 303 13.65 18.70 -6.61
C ASP A 303 12.28 18.02 -6.62
N PHE A 304 11.75 17.73 -5.42
CA PHE A 304 10.44 17.12 -5.31
C PHE A 304 9.27 18.06 -5.61
N ASP A 305 9.45 19.39 -5.54
CA ASP A 305 8.42 20.34 -6.00
C ASP A 305 8.25 20.24 -7.54
N GLU A 306 9.40 20.17 -8.26
CA GLU A 306 9.41 19.91 -9.70
C GLU A 306 8.78 18.54 -10.02
N TYR A 307 9.10 17.49 -9.25
CA TYR A 307 8.52 16.15 -9.40
C TYR A 307 6.99 16.16 -9.25
N ILE A 308 6.48 16.80 -8.22
CA ILE A 308 5.04 16.91 -7.95
C ILE A 308 4.34 17.69 -9.06
N SER A 309 4.94 18.78 -9.53
CA SER A 309 4.41 19.56 -10.63
C SER A 309 4.30 18.76 -11.93
N ILE A 310 5.37 18.03 -12.30
CA ILE A 310 5.44 17.32 -13.58
C ILE A 310 4.63 16.01 -13.55
N PHE A 311 4.78 15.19 -12.51
CA PHE A 311 4.25 13.81 -12.50
C PHE A 311 2.97 13.64 -11.71
N ALA A 312 2.65 14.59 -10.84
CA ALA A 312 1.45 14.54 -10.01
C ALA A 312 0.48 15.71 -10.30
N ASN A 313 0.76 16.56 -11.29
CA ASN A 313 -0.05 17.74 -11.62
C ASN A 313 -0.37 18.60 -10.38
N GLY A 314 0.61 18.81 -9.52
CA GLY A 314 0.48 19.57 -8.28
C GLY A 314 -0.27 18.84 -7.15
N ARG A 315 -0.69 17.60 -7.33
CA ARG A 315 -1.42 16.80 -6.33
C ARG A 315 -0.47 16.22 -5.28
N GLY A 316 -0.05 17.04 -4.35
CA GLY A 316 0.84 16.63 -3.26
C GLY A 316 1.62 17.79 -2.67
N VAL A 317 2.29 17.53 -1.58
CA VAL A 317 3.22 18.47 -0.94
C VAL A 317 4.52 17.75 -0.65
N VAL A 318 5.63 18.48 -0.68
CA VAL A 318 6.92 17.90 -0.34
C VAL A 318 6.93 17.55 1.15
N ALA A 319 7.18 16.28 1.45
CA ALA A 319 7.20 15.79 2.82
C ALA A 319 8.36 16.46 3.60
N GLN A 320 8.03 17.00 4.76
CA GLN A 320 9.00 17.59 5.69
C GLN A 320 9.42 16.61 6.79
N SER A 321 8.69 15.49 6.90
CA SER A 321 8.95 14.43 7.88
C SER A 321 8.44 13.09 7.35
N PRO A 322 8.80 11.95 7.97
CA PRO A 322 8.23 10.65 7.63
C PRO A 322 6.72 10.53 7.95
N LEU A 323 6.16 11.45 8.71
CA LEU A 323 4.74 11.49 9.03
C LEU A 323 3.98 12.33 8.00
N ALA A 324 2.89 11.80 7.48
CA ALA A 324 2.02 12.54 6.56
C ALA A 324 1.25 13.65 7.30
N PRO A 325 0.90 14.76 6.59
CA PRO A 325 0.04 15.79 7.16
C PRO A 325 -1.27 15.20 7.71
N GLY A 326 -1.72 15.71 8.85
CA GLY A 326 -2.92 15.23 9.56
C GLY A 326 -2.69 14.05 10.50
N ILE A 327 -1.50 13.44 10.51
CA ILE A 327 -1.13 12.37 11.45
C ILE A 327 -0.60 12.99 12.76
N PHE A 328 -0.99 12.40 13.88
CA PHE A 328 -0.51 12.84 15.20
C PHE A 328 1.03 12.84 15.26
N GLY A 329 1.59 13.97 15.70
CA GLY A 329 3.05 14.17 15.80
C GLY A 329 3.64 14.99 14.65
N VAL A 330 2.90 15.27 13.59
CA VAL A 330 3.30 16.23 12.56
C VAL A 330 3.38 17.64 13.19
N ARG A 331 4.39 18.37 12.81
CA ARG A 331 4.55 19.78 13.19
C ARG A 331 4.45 20.64 11.95
N ASP A 332 3.74 21.73 12.07
CA ASP A 332 3.58 22.71 11.01
C ASP A 332 4.53 23.91 11.21
N GLY A 333 4.70 24.71 10.16
CA GLY A 333 5.51 25.92 10.18
C GLY A 333 7.00 25.65 10.30
N GLU A 334 7.75 26.63 10.80
CA GLU A 334 9.21 26.57 10.95
C GLU A 334 9.67 25.36 11.78
N ALA A 335 8.93 25.01 12.83
CA ALA A 335 9.25 23.86 13.69
C ALA A 335 9.08 22.51 13.01
N GLY A 336 8.39 22.47 11.88
CA GLY A 336 8.05 21.25 11.14
C GLY A 336 8.90 21.00 9.90
N ILE A 337 9.71 21.97 9.45
CA ILE A 337 10.53 21.77 8.24
C ILE A 337 11.68 20.80 8.47
N ASP A 338 12.11 20.11 7.40
CA ASP A 338 13.38 19.42 7.39
C ASP A 338 14.53 20.43 7.23
N PRO A 339 15.26 20.76 8.32
CA PRO A 339 16.29 21.81 8.31
C PRO A 339 17.52 21.42 7.50
N TYR A 340 17.67 20.15 7.10
CA TYR A 340 18.79 19.70 6.27
C TYR A 340 18.57 20.01 4.79
N VAL A 341 17.32 20.13 4.36
CA VAL A 341 16.94 20.34 2.95
C VAL A 341 16.34 21.72 2.74
N PHE A 342 15.62 22.23 3.72
CA PHE A 342 14.90 23.49 3.64
C PHE A 342 15.42 24.50 4.67
N GLN A 343 15.11 25.76 4.39
CA GLN A 343 15.23 26.87 5.32
C GLN A 343 13.88 27.59 5.40
N TRP A 344 13.56 28.12 6.56
CA TRP A 344 12.37 28.93 6.73
C TRP A 344 12.64 30.34 6.19
N GLN A 345 11.69 30.86 5.42
CA GLN A 345 11.72 32.22 4.93
C GLN A 345 10.42 32.91 5.39
N ASP A 346 10.55 33.93 6.19
CA ASP A 346 9.42 34.74 6.62
C ASP A 346 8.80 35.47 5.43
N ASP A 347 7.47 35.62 5.45
CA ASP A 347 6.78 36.44 4.48
C ASP A 347 7.18 37.92 4.71
N LEU A 348 7.49 38.63 3.63
CA LEU A 348 7.72 40.06 3.72
C LEU A 348 6.43 40.77 4.20
N PRO A 349 6.52 41.73 5.11
CA PRO A 349 5.36 42.50 5.53
C PRO A 349 4.64 43.11 4.32
N GLY A 350 3.42 42.66 4.04
CA GLY A 350 2.60 43.14 2.94
C GLY A 350 2.50 42.26 1.72
N ALA A 351 3.19 41.13 1.64
CA ALA A 351 2.99 40.12 0.60
C ALA A 351 1.79 39.24 0.98
N ALA A 352 0.63 39.50 0.41
CA ALA A 352 -0.45 38.53 0.38
C ALA A 352 0.07 37.26 -0.35
N SER A 353 0.04 36.11 0.29
CA SER A 353 0.53 34.85 -0.27
C SER A 353 -0.22 34.55 -1.56
N SER A 354 0.46 34.65 -2.68
CA SER A 354 -0.08 34.39 -4.02
C SER A 354 0.08 32.93 -4.47
N LEU A 355 0.43 32.04 -3.55
CA LEU A 355 0.43 30.61 -3.85
C LEU A 355 -0.89 30.00 -3.40
N PRO A 356 -1.59 29.27 -4.29
CA PRO A 356 -2.76 28.52 -3.89
C PRO A 356 -2.33 27.52 -2.81
N SER A 357 -2.93 27.64 -1.63
CA SER A 357 -2.86 26.59 -0.63
C SER A 357 -3.35 25.29 -1.26
N PRO A 358 -2.61 24.19 -1.20
CA PRO A 358 -3.15 22.92 -1.65
C PRO A 358 -4.50 22.69 -0.95
N ALA A 359 -5.43 22.07 -1.67
CA ALA A 359 -6.84 21.85 -1.35
C ALA A 359 -7.11 21.14 0.00
N SER A 360 -6.59 21.66 1.10
CA SER A 360 -6.76 21.12 2.44
C SER A 360 -7.73 21.92 3.30
N ARG A 361 -8.26 23.04 2.79
CA ARG A 361 -9.09 23.92 3.65
C ARG A 361 -10.54 23.45 3.80
N ASP A 362 -11.11 22.73 2.86
CA ASP A 362 -12.55 22.38 2.90
C ASP A 362 -12.86 20.88 2.84
N ALA A 363 -11.87 20.01 2.66
CA ALA A 363 -12.10 18.55 2.83
C ALA A 363 -12.48 18.19 4.28
N GLY A 364 -12.11 19.06 5.26
CA GLY A 364 -12.54 18.92 6.65
C GLY A 364 -13.96 19.43 6.91
N ALA A 365 -14.47 20.34 6.07
CA ALA A 365 -15.82 20.87 6.22
C ALA A 365 -16.88 20.01 5.51
N ALA A 366 -16.48 19.27 4.46
CA ALA A 366 -17.37 18.35 3.75
C ALA A 366 -17.44 16.94 4.37
N LEU A 367 -16.45 16.57 5.17
CA LEU A 367 -16.46 15.36 5.99
C LEU A 367 -16.60 15.79 7.44
N GLY A 368 -17.82 16.11 7.89
CA GLY A 368 -18.19 16.61 9.20
C GLY A 368 -17.66 15.81 10.39
N GLY A 369 -16.35 15.61 10.46
CA GLY A 369 -15.62 15.01 11.56
C GLY A 369 -15.07 16.05 12.50
N ALA A 370 -15.49 16.04 13.75
CA ALA A 370 -14.90 16.82 14.80
C ALA A 370 -13.38 16.55 14.85
N GLY A 371 -12.57 17.54 14.43
CA GLY A 371 -11.19 17.69 14.88
C GLY A 371 -10.10 16.89 14.22
N ALA A 372 -10.08 16.72 12.90
CA ALA A 372 -8.78 16.81 12.26
C ALA A 372 -8.39 18.30 12.31
N PRO A 373 -7.28 18.72 12.99
CA PRO A 373 -6.85 20.09 12.90
C PRO A 373 -6.57 20.39 11.44
N GLY A 374 -7.45 21.18 10.82
CA GLY A 374 -7.19 21.72 9.50
C GLY A 374 -5.79 22.30 9.56
N ILE A 375 -4.95 22.02 8.55
CA ILE A 375 -3.67 22.67 8.39
C ILE A 375 -4.00 24.14 8.13
N ALA A 376 -4.09 24.91 9.22
CA ALA A 376 -4.27 26.36 9.13
C ALA A 376 -3.08 26.89 8.32
N PRO A 377 -3.29 27.90 7.43
CA PRO A 377 -2.18 28.58 6.82
C PRO A 377 -1.34 29.14 7.95
N VAL A 378 -0.10 28.67 8.04
CA VAL A 378 0.85 29.26 8.97
C VAL A 378 1.12 30.65 8.46
N LEU A 379 0.48 31.63 9.09
CA LEU A 379 0.76 33.03 8.87
C LEU A 379 2.20 33.25 9.32
N GLY A 380 3.08 33.67 8.41
CA GLY A 380 4.40 34.14 8.78
C GLY A 380 5.59 33.65 7.95
N GLY A 381 5.43 32.67 7.01
CA GLY A 381 6.57 32.23 6.20
C GLY A 381 6.36 30.89 5.48
N ARG A 382 7.37 30.46 4.75
CA ARG A 382 7.37 29.20 3.96
C ARG A 382 8.70 28.48 4.04
N ALA A 383 8.66 27.16 3.86
CA ALA A 383 9.86 26.35 3.64
C ALA A 383 10.40 26.61 2.22
N VAL A 384 11.66 26.99 2.12
CA VAL A 384 12.36 27.21 0.86
C VAL A 384 13.52 26.23 0.78
N ARG A 385 13.62 25.48 -0.33
CA ARG A 385 14.71 24.54 -0.55
C ARG A 385 16.05 25.27 -0.54
N ARG A 386 17.06 24.65 0.08
CA ARG A 386 18.44 25.12 0.05
C ARG A 386 18.98 25.12 -1.38
N PRO A 387 19.87 26.08 -1.73
CA PRO A 387 20.37 26.20 -3.08
C PRO A 387 21.25 25.00 -3.48
N LEU A 388 21.28 24.68 -4.80
CA LEU A 388 22.07 23.59 -5.35
C LEU A 388 23.57 23.75 -5.06
N GLU A 389 24.04 24.98 -4.94
CA GLU A 389 25.44 25.32 -4.60
C GLU A 389 25.82 24.78 -3.21
N GLU A 390 24.90 24.78 -2.26
CA GLU A 390 25.12 24.17 -0.95
C GLU A 390 25.25 22.64 -1.09
N ALA A 391 24.41 22.00 -1.90
CA ALA A 391 24.56 20.58 -2.19
C ALA A 391 25.91 20.23 -2.80
N LYS A 392 26.40 21.03 -3.76
CA LYS A 392 27.73 20.86 -4.36
C LYS A 392 28.84 21.05 -3.34
N ALA A 393 28.73 22.05 -2.46
CA ALA A 393 29.71 22.27 -1.41
C ALA A 393 29.78 21.09 -0.42
N LEU A 394 28.61 20.55 -0.02
CA LEU A 394 28.54 19.37 0.84
C LEU A 394 29.14 18.13 0.16
N LEU A 395 28.88 17.95 -1.13
CA LEU A 395 29.43 16.85 -1.92
C LEU A 395 30.95 16.94 -2.02
N ALA A 396 31.51 18.14 -2.23
CA ALA A 396 32.95 18.38 -2.23
C ALA A 396 33.59 18.08 -0.86
N GLN A 397 32.93 18.51 0.25
CA GLN A 397 33.38 18.19 1.61
C GLN A 397 33.33 16.68 1.87
N ALA A 398 32.37 15.97 1.27
CA ALA A 398 32.30 14.53 1.32
C ALA A 398 33.35 13.80 0.49
N GLY A 399 34.24 14.54 -0.22
CA GLY A 399 35.34 14.02 -1.02
C GLY A 399 34.98 13.66 -2.46
N TRP A 400 33.87 14.21 -2.97
CA TRP A 400 33.43 14.05 -4.38
C TRP A 400 33.16 15.43 -5.06
N PRO A 401 34.16 16.32 -5.18
CA PRO A 401 33.95 17.57 -5.91
C PRO A 401 33.48 17.27 -7.34
N ASP A 402 32.40 17.95 -7.75
CA ASP A 402 31.76 17.76 -9.06
C ASP A 402 31.41 16.30 -9.39
N GLY A 403 31.07 15.53 -8.36
CA GLY A 403 30.71 14.11 -8.50
C GLY A 403 31.86 13.17 -8.80
N ARG A 404 33.10 13.60 -8.55
CA ARG A 404 34.33 12.81 -8.77
C ARG A 404 35.04 12.54 -7.46
N ASP A 405 35.49 11.31 -7.28
CA ASP A 405 36.34 10.96 -6.13
C ASP A 405 37.64 11.76 -6.16
N GLN A 406 37.92 12.47 -5.08
CA GLN A 406 39.05 13.37 -4.99
C GLN A 406 40.40 12.67 -5.12
N ALA A 407 40.50 11.40 -4.75
CA ALA A 407 41.75 10.64 -4.79
C ALA A 407 41.97 9.96 -6.13
N SER A 408 40.92 9.35 -6.71
CA SER A 408 41.02 8.56 -7.96
C SER A 408 40.56 9.30 -9.20
N GLY A 409 39.82 10.41 -9.07
CA GLY A 409 39.19 11.13 -10.18
C GLY A 409 38.03 10.41 -10.84
N GLN A 410 37.67 9.23 -10.35
CA GLN A 410 36.53 8.45 -10.90
C GLN A 410 35.20 9.10 -10.60
N THR A 411 34.29 9.03 -11.55
CA THR A 411 32.90 9.51 -11.35
C THR A 411 32.18 8.68 -10.29
N LEU A 412 31.52 9.34 -9.37
CA LEU A 412 30.66 8.69 -8.38
C LEU A 412 29.46 8.08 -9.10
N THR A 413 29.36 6.76 -9.05
CA THR A 413 28.22 6.01 -9.59
C THR A 413 27.42 5.46 -8.43
N LEU A 414 26.12 5.77 -8.41
CA LEU A 414 25.16 5.27 -7.44
C LEU A 414 24.13 4.38 -8.11
N TYR A 415 23.63 3.41 -7.37
CA TYR A 415 22.65 2.46 -7.85
C TYR A 415 21.28 2.72 -7.21
N PHE A 416 20.25 2.76 -8.05
CA PHE A 416 18.88 2.96 -7.62
C PHE A 416 18.03 1.75 -8.02
N ASP A 417 17.60 0.99 -7.02
CA ASP A 417 16.67 -0.12 -7.23
C ASP A 417 15.23 0.41 -7.23
N ALA A 418 14.47 0.04 -8.26
CA ALA A 418 13.09 0.44 -8.44
C ALA A 418 12.22 -0.76 -8.82
N ALA A 419 10.97 -0.79 -8.36
CA ALA A 419 10.00 -1.72 -8.91
C ALA A 419 9.71 -1.34 -10.37
N ALA A 420 9.60 -2.35 -11.24
CA ALA A 420 9.19 -2.13 -12.63
C ALA A 420 7.71 -1.74 -12.65
N GLY A 421 7.42 -0.62 -13.29
CA GLY A 421 6.07 -0.13 -13.49
C GLY A 421 5.76 0.04 -14.99
N GLY A 422 4.73 0.83 -15.29
CA GLY A 422 4.28 1.09 -16.66
C GLY A 422 5.16 2.06 -17.45
N ALA A 423 4.63 2.54 -18.57
CA ALA A 423 5.31 3.46 -19.48
C ALA A 423 5.77 4.77 -18.80
N ASP A 424 5.01 5.26 -17.83
CA ASP A 424 5.28 6.50 -17.10
C ASP A 424 6.56 6.43 -16.25
N ASP A 425 6.97 5.23 -15.84
CA ASP A 425 8.17 5.06 -15.01
C ASP A 425 9.45 5.44 -15.73
N LYS A 426 9.53 5.25 -17.04
CA LYS A 426 10.71 5.65 -17.81
C LYS A 426 10.98 7.16 -17.69
N SER A 427 9.92 7.97 -17.77
CA SER A 427 10.02 9.42 -17.64
C SER A 427 10.45 9.82 -16.23
N ARG A 428 9.89 9.23 -15.20
CA ARG A 428 10.24 9.45 -13.79
C ARG A 428 11.68 9.05 -13.50
N LEU A 429 12.12 7.88 -13.97
CA LEU A 429 13.50 7.40 -13.78
C LEU A 429 14.51 8.24 -14.56
N ASN A 430 14.16 8.73 -15.75
CA ASN A 430 15.01 9.66 -16.49
C ASN A 430 15.10 11.02 -15.81
N TRP A 431 14.00 11.52 -15.26
CA TRP A 431 14.01 12.73 -14.43
C TRP A 431 14.93 12.55 -13.23
N MET A 432 14.84 11.41 -12.52
CA MET A 432 15.72 11.12 -11.38
C MET A 432 17.19 11.14 -11.77
N ARG A 433 17.58 10.54 -12.89
CA ARG A 433 18.96 10.61 -13.41
C ARG A 433 19.43 12.04 -13.62
N LYS A 434 18.56 12.92 -14.14
CA LYS A 434 18.87 14.34 -14.34
C LYS A 434 19.10 15.06 -13.00
N GLN A 435 18.35 14.71 -11.94
CA GLN A 435 18.57 15.30 -10.62
C GLN A 435 19.98 14.97 -10.09
N PHE A 436 20.40 13.70 -10.17
CA PHE A 436 21.75 13.28 -9.77
C PHE A 436 22.85 13.90 -10.65
N ALA A 437 22.61 14.03 -11.93
CA ALA A 437 23.53 14.66 -12.87
C ALA A 437 23.81 16.14 -12.55
N LYS A 438 22.90 16.87 -11.85
CA LYS A 438 23.15 18.23 -11.34
C LYS A 438 24.37 18.29 -10.41
N LEU A 439 24.71 17.16 -9.77
CA LEU A 439 25.87 17.00 -8.88
C LEU A 439 27.06 16.28 -9.57
N GLY A 440 26.98 16.00 -10.87
CA GLY A 440 27.99 15.21 -11.58
C GLY A 440 27.97 13.72 -11.25
N ILE A 441 26.92 13.23 -10.58
CA ILE A 441 26.77 11.84 -10.14
C ILE A 441 26.07 11.03 -11.23
N GLU A 442 26.60 9.85 -11.54
CA GLU A 442 25.95 8.88 -12.40
C GLU A 442 24.97 8.02 -11.62
N LEU A 443 23.69 8.02 -12.01
CA LEU A 443 22.67 7.16 -11.42
C LEU A 443 22.32 5.99 -12.34
N VAL A 444 22.72 4.78 -11.92
CA VAL A 444 22.37 3.52 -12.58
C VAL A 444 21.09 2.97 -11.99
N VAL A 445 20.03 2.96 -12.77
CA VAL A 445 18.72 2.43 -12.33
C VAL A 445 18.65 0.93 -12.61
N ARG A 446 18.28 0.15 -11.60
CA ARG A 446 18.06 -1.28 -11.65
C ARG A 446 16.56 -1.52 -11.41
N SER A 447 15.82 -1.74 -12.49
CA SER A 447 14.38 -2.02 -12.40
C SER A 447 14.13 -3.52 -12.41
N THR A 448 13.33 -4.01 -11.44
CA THR A 448 12.93 -5.42 -11.32
C THR A 448 11.44 -5.51 -11.05
N ASP A 449 10.84 -6.70 -11.28
CA ASP A 449 9.46 -6.92 -10.86
C ASP A 449 9.28 -6.67 -9.35
N TYR A 450 8.04 -6.39 -8.95
CA TYR A 450 7.74 -5.95 -7.58
C TYR A 450 8.16 -6.98 -6.51
N ASN A 451 8.00 -8.27 -6.78
CA ASN A 451 8.34 -9.30 -5.80
C ASN A 451 9.86 -9.36 -5.57
N ARG A 452 10.64 -9.33 -6.63
CA ARG A 452 12.11 -9.27 -6.54
C ARG A 452 12.61 -7.97 -5.92
N PHE A 453 11.91 -6.86 -6.20
CA PHE A 453 12.20 -5.59 -5.53
C PHE A 453 11.99 -5.72 -4.01
N GLN A 454 10.88 -6.31 -3.59
CA GLN A 454 10.59 -6.57 -2.17
C GLN A 454 11.64 -7.48 -1.52
N ASP A 455 12.07 -8.54 -2.20
CA ASP A 455 13.10 -9.45 -1.68
C ASP A 455 14.46 -8.76 -1.47
N LYS A 456 14.78 -7.76 -2.28
CA LYS A 456 15.99 -6.94 -2.10
C LYS A 456 15.89 -5.97 -0.93
N MET A 457 14.68 -5.59 -0.53
CA MET A 457 14.44 -4.64 0.57
C MET A 457 14.46 -5.31 1.94
N ARG A 458 14.42 -6.64 1.99
CA ARG A 458 14.55 -7.49 3.20
C ARG A 458 16.00 -7.87 3.46
#